data_f75077aee6256f75076dd036f7a99b42
#
_entry.id   f75077aee6256f75076dd036f7a99b42
#
_cell.length_a   1.000
_cell.length_b   1.000
_cell.length_c   1.000
_cell.angle_alpha   90.00
_cell.angle_beta   90.00
_cell.angle_gamma   90.00
#
_symmetry.space_group_name_H-M   'P 1'
#
loop_
_entity.id
_entity.type
_entity.pdbx_description
1 polymer ?
#
loop_
_entity_poly.entity_id
_entity_poly.type
_entity_poly.pdbx_seq_one_letter_code
_entity_poly.pdbx_strand_id
1 'polypeptide(L)'
;ISMAVFTAAAENKVPKVINCSSMARYGEQDITPFTEDLLPKPQDPYGIAKLASEQTLEVMSNVHGFDFVNLVPHNIIGPRQKYDDPYRNVVSIMINRILNGNPPIVYGDGSQERCFSDIEDVVNPIIESIHNEKAVGETINIGPDEDVISIKDLSYKILKILSSDLEPIFVDPRPQEVKIAHCSADKSRKLLGYDTTVNLDASITKIANWIIEVGPKKFRYHLDIEILNEKTPKTWKDRMF
;
A
#
# COMPACT_ATOMS: atom_id res chain seq x y z
N ILE A 1 -9.23 -0.84 -17.23
CA ILE A 1 -10.26 -0.36 -16.29
C ILE A 1 -10.18 1.17 -16.19
N SER A 2 -9.05 1.79 -15.82
CA SER A 2 -8.92 3.25 -15.61
C SER A 2 -9.40 4.06 -16.80
N MET A 3 -8.96 3.73 -18.03
CA MET A 3 -9.40 4.42 -19.26
C MET A 3 -10.92 4.41 -19.41
N ALA A 4 -11.59 3.28 -19.20
CA ALA A 4 -13.05 3.19 -19.31
C ALA A 4 -13.77 4.08 -18.28
N VAL A 5 -13.24 4.15 -17.04
CA VAL A 5 -13.80 5.02 -15.99
C VAL A 5 -13.62 6.49 -16.35
N PHE A 6 -12.44 6.89 -16.81
CA PHE A 6 -12.16 8.28 -17.17
C PHE A 6 -12.97 8.73 -18.41
N THR A 7 -13.12 7.83 -19.40
CA THR A 7 -13.99 8.09 -20.56
C THR A 7 -15.44 8.31 -20.10
N ALA A 8 -15.98 7.43 -19.27
CA ALA A 8 -17.32 7.57 -18.74
C ALA A 8 -17.49 8.85 -17.89
N ALA A 9 -16.49 9.25 -17.12
CA ALA A 9 -16.50 10.50 -16.37
C ALA A 9 -16.59 11.71 -17.31
N ALA A 10 -15.78 11.74 -18.37
CA ALA A 10 -15.80 12.80 -19.38
C ALA A 10 -17.16 12.87 -20.11
N GLU A 11 -17.68 11.74 -20.60
CA GLU A 11 -18.97 11.66 -21.29
C GLU A 11 -20.13 12.12 -20.42
N ASN A 12 -20.09 11.82 -19.11
CA ASN A 12 -21.13 12.22 -18.17
C ASN A 12 -20.86 13.58 -17.50
N LYS A 13 -19.85 14.33 -17.95
CA LYS A 13 -19.50 15.66 -17.46
C LYS A 13 -19.26 15.68 -15.93
N VAL A 14 -18.60 14.64 -15.42
CA VAL A 14 -18.18 14.61 -14.01
C VAL A 14 -17.17 15.74 -13.78
N PRO A 15 -17.40 16.66 -12.83
CA PRO A 15 -16.58 17.86 -12.72
C PRO A 15 -15.17 17.59 -12.21
N LYS A 16 -14.97 16.56 -11.38
CA LYS A 16 -13.67 16.23 -10.78
C LYS A 16 -13.50 14.73 -10.62
N VAL A 17 -12.31 14.21 -10.92
CA VAL A 17 -11.94 12.80 -10.75
C VAL A 17 -10.80 12.69 -9.76
N ILE A 18 -11.00 11.90 -8.70
CA ILE A 18 -9.96 11.56 -7.71
C ILE A 18 -9.42 10.17 -8.05
N ASN A 19 -8.13 10.09 -8.37
CA ASN A 19 -7.46 8.84 -8.73
C ASN A 19 -6.56 8.38 -7.58
N CYS A 20 -6.79 7.19 -7.07
CA CYS A 20 -5.88 6.56 -6.12
C CYS A 20 -4.76 5.84 -6.89
N SER A 21 -3.60 6.46 -6.94
CA SER A 21 -2.36 5.89 -7.45
C SER A 21 -1.69 4.97 -6.40
N SER A 22 -0.38 4.90 -6.39
CA SER A 22 0.40 4.11 -5.43
C SER A 22 1.83 4.62 -5.34
N MET A 23 2.45 4.50 -4.16
CA MET A 23 3.88 4.73 -4.01
C MET A 23 4.76 3.83 -4.90
N ALA A 24 4.24 2.72 -5.42
CA ALA A 24 4.93 1.87 -6.39
C ALA A 24 5.35 2.62 -7.68
N ARG A 25 4.76 3.81 -7.92
CA ARG A 25 5.20 4.71 -9.00
C ARG A 25 6.65 5.17 -8.89
N TYR A 26 7.15 5.28 -7.65
CA TYR A 26 8.51 5.77 -7.42
C TYR A 26 9.59 4.73 -7.72
N GLY A 27 9.31 3.43 -7.47
CA GLY A 27 10.31 2.38 -7.55
C GLY A 27 11.44 2.59 -6.55
N GLU A 28 12.67 2.27 -6.94
CA GLU A 28 13.86 2.54 -6.15
C GLU A 28 14.40 3.94 -6.45
N GLN A 29 14.63 4.73 -5.41
CA GLN A 29 15.16 6.08 -5.48
C GLN A 29 16.40 6.21 -4.60
N ASP A 30 17.29 7.13 -4.96
CA ASP A 30 18.51 7.41 -4.21
C ASP A 30 18.27 8.31 -2.99
N ILE A 31 17.08 8.91 -2.89
CA ILE A 31 16.71 9.90 -1.86
C ILE A 31 15.42 9.45 -1.19
N THR A 32 15.38 9.51 0.13
CA THR A 32 14.19 9.29 0.98
C THR A 32 14.06 10.44 1.99
N PRO A 33 12.84 10.80 2.39
CA PRO A 33 11.53 10.30 1.93
C PRO A 33 11.25 10.70 0.48
N PHE A 34 10.40 9.90 -0.23
CA PHE A 34 10.01 10.21 -1.60
C PHE A 34 9.07 11.42 -1.62
N THR A 35 9.41 12.40 -2.43
CA THR A 35 8.59 13.59 -2.69
C THR A 35 7.91 13.50 -4.06
N GLU A 36 6.85 14.26 -4.28
CA GLU A 36 6.04 14.17 -5.49
C GLU A 36 6.74 14.65 -6.76
N ASP A 37 7.78 15.43 -6.62
CA ASP A 37 8.64 15.95 -7.70
C ASP A 37 9.70 14.95 -8.18
N LEU A 38 9.91 13.84 -7.47
CA LEU A 38 10.80 12.78 -7.92
C LEU A 38 10.30 12.14 -9.22
N LEU A 39 11.24 11.91 -10.15
CA LEU A 39 10.94 11.21 -11.39
C LEU A 39 10.47 9.78 -11.09
N PRO A 40 9.26 9.39 -11.52
CA PRO A 40 8.77 8.04 -11.31
C PRO A 40 9.64 7.00 -12.03
N LYS A 41 9.99 5.91 -11.34
CA LYS A 41 10.79 4.80 -11.85
C LYS A 41 10.17 3.44 -11.44
N PRO A 42 8.90 3.15 -11.80
CA PRO A 42 8.23 1.93 -11.36
C PRO A 42 8.99 0.68 -11.80
N GLN A 43 9.09 -0.32 -10.92
CA GLN A 43 9.88 -1.53 -11.14
C GLN A 43 9.02 -2.77 -11.38
N ASP A 44 7.71 -2.65 -11.24
CA ASP A 44 6.78 -3.76 -11.43
C ASP A 44 5.57 -3.35 -12.30
N PRO A 45 4.85 -4.33 -12.88
CA PRO A 45 3.68 -4.05 -13.73
C PRO A 45 2.58 -3.26 -13.02
N TYR A 46 2.44 -3.41 -11.70
CA TYR A 46 1.46 -2.66 -10.91
C TYR A 46 1.83 -1.18 -10.83
N GLY A 47 3.07 -0.86 -10.48
CA GLY A 47 3.57 0.52 -10.43
C GLY A 47 3.50 1.21 -11.79
N ILE A 48 3.87 0.48 -12.88
CA ILE A 48 3.73 0.97 -14.25
C ILE A 48 2.28 1.29 -14.58
N ALA A 49 1.33 0.41 -14.26
CA ALA A 49 -0.09 0.62 -14.52
C ALA A 49 -0.67 1.80 -13.72
N LYS A 50 -0.21 2.00 -12.48
CA LYS A 50 -0.62 3.13 -11.64
C LYS A 50 -0.10 4.46 -12.22
N LEU A 51 1.17 4.53 -12.59
CA LEU A 51 1.74 5.71 -13.26
C LEU A 51 1.04 6.01 -14.60
N ALA A 52 0.79 4.99 -15.42
CA ALA A 52 0.05 5.16 -16.66
C ALA A 52 -1.37 5.69 -16.42
N SER A 53 -2.03 5.27 -15.32
CA SER A 53 -3.35 5.80 -14.94
C SER A 53 -3.28 7.30 -14.59
N GLU A 54 -2.25 7.75 -13.85
CA GLU A 54 -2.04 9.17 -13.55
C GLU A 54 -1.89 9.99 -14.81
N GLN A 55 -0.96 9.61 -15.68
CA GLN A 55 -0.67 10.30 -16.93
C GLN A 55 -1.88 10.33 -17.89
N THR A 56 -2.62 9.22 -17.97
CA THR A 56 -3.85 9.13 -18.74
C THR A 56 -4.89 10.11 -18.24
N LEU A 57 -5.09 10.18 -16.91
CA LEU A 57 -6.06 11.08 -16.29
C LEU A 57 -5.72 12.55 -16.56
N GLU A 58 -4.45 12.92 -16.41
CA GLU A 58 -3.96 14.27 -16.69
C GLU A 58 -4.23 14.69 -18.14
N VAL A 59 -3.88 13.83 -19.12
CA VAL A 59 -4.14 14.10 -20.53
C VAL A 59 -5.64 14.24 -20.81
N MET A 60 -6.47 13.34 -20.26
CA MET A 60 -7.92 13.40 -20.47
C MET A 60 -8.56 14.60 -19.80
N SER A 61 -8.11 14.99 -18.61
CA SER A 61 -8.54 16.22 -17.93
C SER A 61 -8.30 17.46 -18.83
N ASN A 62 -7.08 17.59 -19.35
CA ASN A 62 -6.71 18.68 -20.24
C ASN A 62 -7.53 18.73 -21.53
N VAL A 63 -7.88 17.57 -22.09
CA VAL A 63 -8.63 17.48 -23.37
C VAL A 63 -10.14 17.69 -23.17
N HIS A 64 -10.70 17.15 -22.09
CA HIS A 64 -12.14 17.10 -21.86
C HIS A 64 -12.64 18.12 -20.83
N GLY A 65 -11.76 18.86 -20.15
CA GLY A 65 -12.11 20.00 -19.30
C GLY A 65 -12.75 19.62 -17.95
N PHE A 66 -12.31 18.54 -17.33
CA PHE A 66 -12.67 18.20 -15.96
C PHE A 66 -11.44 18.27 -15.05
N ASP A 67 -11.65 18.50 -13.76
CA ASP A 67 -10.58 18.56 -12.78
C ASP A 67 -10.10 17.17 -12.36
N PHE A 68 -8.84 17.05 -11.91
CA PHE A 68 -8.33 15.82 -11.32
C PHE A 68 -7.48 16.05 -10.08
N VAL A 69 -7.36 15.00 -9.27
CA VAL A 69 -6.35 14.88 -8.21
C VAL A 69 -5.81 13.45 -8.23
N ASN A 70 -4.48 13.30 -8.25
CA ASN A 70 -3.82 12.02 -8.05
C ASN A 70 -3.37 11.88 -6.59
N LEU A 71 -3.94 10.95 -5.86
CA LEU A 71 -3.53 10.63 -4.51
C LEU A 71 -2.62 9.40 -4.52
N VAL A 72 -1.49 9.47 -3.82
CA VAL A 72 -0.47 8.43 -3.76
C VAL A 72 -0.41 7.87 -2.34
N PRO A 73 -1.39 7.03 -1.95
CA PRO A 73 -1.37 6.39 -0.64
C PRO A 73 -0.27 5.34 -0.55
N HIS A 74 0.34 5.19 0.64
CA HIS A 74 1.36 4.18 0.85
C HIS A 74 1.04 3.27 2.04
N ASN A 75 1.16 1.97 1.78
CA ASN A 75 1.02 0.87 2.76
C ASN A 75 -0.21 1.01 3.67
N ILE A 76 -1.39 1.30 3.10
CA ILE A 76 -2.63 1.43 3.87
C ILE A 76 -2.96 0.10 4.53
N ILE A 77 -3.24 0.15 5.82
CA ILE A 77 -3.70 -0.97 6.64
C ILE A 77 -4.97 -0.59 7.41
N GLY A 78 -5.77 -1.59 7.77
CA GLY A 78 -6.98 -1.38 8.55
C GLY A 78 -7.87 -2.61 8.60
N PRO A 79 -8.88 -2.62 9.50
CA PRO A 79 -9.92 -3.63 9.50
C PRO A 79 -10.61 -3.76 8.15
N ARG A 80 -11.14 -4.94 7.84
CA ARG A 80 -11.80 -5.30 6.56
C ARG A 80 -10.86 -5.42 5.36
N GLN A 81 -9.56 -5.17 5.52
CA GLN A 81 -8.59 -5.50 4.48
C GLN A 81 -8.57 -7.02 4.26
N LYS A 82 -8.45 -7.45 2.99
CA LYS A 82 -8.38 -8.88 2.66
C LYS A 82 -7.15 -9.51 3.29
N TYR A 83 -7.33 -10.51 4.15
CA TYR A 83 -6.28 -11.14 4.96
C TYR A 83 -5.99 -12.61 4.61
N ASP A 84 -6.77 -13.19 3.70
CA ASP A 84 -6.59 -14.54 3.16
C ASP A 84 -5.92 -14.56 1.77
N ASP A 85 -5.31 -13.44 1.38
CA ASP A 85 -4.58 -13.26 0.11
C ASP A 85 -3.07 -13.41 0.36
N PRO A 86 -2.39 -14.41 -0.24
CA PRO A 86 -0.97 -14.65 0.01
C PRO A 86 -0.03 -13.66 -0.71
N TYR A 87 -0.57 -12.77 -1.54
CA TYR A 87 0.23 -11.92 -2.43
C TYR A 87 0.38 -10.48 -1.96
N ARG A 88 -0.45 -10.02 -1.02
CA ARG A 88 -0.44 -8.62 -0.59
C ARG A 88 -0.83 -8.43 0.87
N ASN A 89 -0.45 -7.24 1.41
CA ASN A 89 -0.80 -6.79 2.77
C ASN A 89 -0.07 -7.56 3.87
N VAL A 90 1.23 -7.34 3.97
CA VAL A 90 2.12 -8.04 4.90
C VAL A 90 1.57 -8.10 6.35
N VAL A 91 0.99 -7.00 6.88
CA VAL A 91 0.43 -6.96 8.23
C VAL A 91 -0.72 -7.97 8.38
N SER A 92 -1.70 -7.93 7.49
CA SER A 92 -2.85 -8.83 7.53
C SER A 92 -2.46 -10.30 7.30
N ILE A 93 -1.47 -10.55 6.43
CA ILE A 93 -0.91 -11.89 6.21
C ILE A 93 -0.27 -12.42 7.48
N MET A 94 0.59 -11.64 8.13
CA MET A 94 1.28 -12.07 9.36
C MET A 94 0.29 -12.35 10.48
N ILE A 95 -0.67 -11.46 10.71
CA ILE A 95 -1.73 -11.66 11.72
C ILE A 95 -2.51 -12.95 11.45
N ASN A 96 -3.00 -13.13 10.21
CA ASN A 96 -3.79 -14.31 9.86
C ASN A 96 -2.98 -15.62 10.01
N ARG A 97 -1.69 -15.60 9.65
CA ARG A 97 -0.81 -16.76 9.85
C ARG A 97 -0.67 -17.12 11.32
N ILE A 98 -0.36 -16.14 12.15
CA ILE A 98 -0.17 -16.33 13.59
C ILE A 98 -1.44 -16.86 14.24
N LEU A 99 -2.61 -16.29 13.89
CA LEU A 99 -3.90 -16.76 14.40
C LEU A 99 -4.28 -18.19 13.92
N ASN A 100 -3.71 -18.66 12.81
CA ASN A 100 -3.80 -20.06 12.37
C ASN A 100 -2.70 -20.97 12.97
N GLY A 101 -1.91 -20.50 13.94
CA GLY A 101 -0.82 -21.25 14.57
C GLY A 101 0.43 -21.38 13.71
N ASN A 102 0.60 -20.57 12.67
CA ASN A 102 1.76 -20.59 11.78
C ASN A 102 2.64 -19.35 12.00
N PRO A 103 3.98 -19.48 12.00
CA PRO A 103 4.87 -18.35 12.16
C PRO A 103 4.79 -17.36 11.00
N PRO A 104 5.01 -16.05 11.24
CA PRO A 104 5.08 -15.06 10.16
C PRO A 104 6.30 -15.33 9.29
N ILE A 105 6.19 -15.02 8.00
CA ILE A 105 7.27 -15.17 7.02
C ILE A 105 7.90 -13.80 6.74
N VAL A 106 9.23 -13.77 6.79
CA VAL A 106 10.07 -12.61 6.51
C VAL A 106 10.98 -12.93 5.31
N TYR A 107 10.96 -12.08 4.29
CA TYR A 107 11.84 -12.24 3.13
C TYR A 107 13.21 -11.61 3.37
N GLY A 108 14.26 -12.30 2.94
CA GLY A 108 15.65 -11.87 3.18
C GLY A 108 15.97 -11.83 4.67
N ASP A 109 16.68 -10.81 5.09
CA ASP A 109 17.02 -10.52 6.50
C ASP A 109 15.95 -9.69 7.22
N GLY A 110 14.92 -9.27 6.49
CA GLY A 110 13.83 -8.44 7.01
C GLY A 110 14.19 -6.98 7.23
N SER A 111 15.33 -6.51 6.72
CA SER A 111 15.79 -5.12 6.86
C SER A 111 15.04 -4.12 5.98
N GLN A 112 14.10 -4.58 5.16
CA GLN A 112 13.26 -3.69 4.34
C GLN A 112 12.43 -2.77 5.24
N GLU A 113 12.49 -1.47 4.99
CA GLU A 113 11.82 -0.45 5.80
C GLU A 113 10.56 0.09 5.13
N ARG A 114 9.52 0.27 5.94
CA ARG A 114 8.21 0.81 5.53
C ARG A 114 7.62 1.70 6.61
N CYS A 115 6.81 2.68 6.19
CA CYS A 115 5.78 3.29 7.02
C CYS A 115 4.42 2.68 6.68
N PHE A 116 3.52 2.61 7.63
CA PHE A 116 2.16 2.07 7.43
C PHE A 116 1.12 3.14 7.78
N SER A 117 0.15 3.31 6.88
CA SER A 117 -0.94 4.27 7.05
C SER A 117 -2.17 3.59 7.61
N ASP A 118 -2.71 4.06 8.74
CA ASP A 118 -4.05 3.63 9.14
C ASP A 118 -5.10 4.18 8.17
N ILE A 119 -6.08 3.36 7.84
CA ILE A 119 -7.16 3.76 6.92
C ILE A 119 -7.95 4.98 7.44
N GLU A 120 -8.09 5.15 8.75
CA GLU A 120 -8.80 6.28 9.34
C GLU A 120 -8.09 7.61 9.03
N ASP A 121 -6.75 7.63 9.02
CA ASP A 121 -5.96 8.81 8.70
C ASP A 121 -5.95 9.11 7.18
N VAL A 122 -6.22 8.12 6.33
CA VAL A 122 -6.20 8.27 4.87
C VAL A 122 -7.55 8.72 4.31
N VAL A 123 -8.67 8.35 4.92
CA VAL A 123 -10.01 8.65 4.41
C VAL A 123 -10.28 10.16 4.38
N ASN A 124 -9.93 10.89 5.43
CA ASN A 124 -10.18 12.33 5.51
C ASN A 124 -9.47 13.13 4.40
N PRO A 125 -8.16 12.95 4.12
CA PRO A 125 -7.51 13.57 2.97
C PRO A 125 -8.14 13.25 1.61
N ILE A 126 -8.67 12.03 1.44
CA ILE A 126 -9.41 11.68 0.21
C ILE A 126 -10.68 12.52 0.10
N ILE A 127 -11.45 12.67 1.17
CA ILE A 127 -12.67 13.49 1.20
C ILE A 127 -12.32 14.97 0.97
N GLU A 128 -11.30 15.49 1.64
CA GLU A 128 -10.84 16.87 1.46
C GLU A 128 -10.42 17.16 0.01
N SER A 129 -9.80 16.22 -0.67
CA SER A 129 -9.41 16.40 -2.09
C SER A 129 -10.58 16.64 -3.02
N ILE A 130 -11.81 16.22 -2.65
CA ILE A 130 -13.02 16.44 -3.43
C ILE A 130 -13.38 17.93 -3.48
N HIS A 131 -13.23 18.61 -2.35
CA HIS A 131 -13.69 19.99 -2.18
C HIS A 131 -12.57 21.03 -2.27
N ASN A 132 -11.32 20.62 -2.15
CA ASN A 132 -10.19 21.51 -2.12
C ASN A 132 -9.69 21.89 -3.53
N GLU A 133 -9.94 23.13 -3.93
CA GLU A 133 -9.51 23.65 -5.23
C GLU A 133 -7.98 23.74 -5.38
N LYS A 134 -7.24 23.85 -4.27
CA LYS A 134 -5.77 23.90 -4.31
C LYS A 134 -5.14 22.54 -4.58
N ALA A 135 -5.93 21.46 -4.49
CA ALA A 135 -5.49 20.11 -4.81
C ALA A 135 -5.71 19.74 -6.29
N VAL A 136 -6.45 20.59 -7.05
CA VAL A 136 -6.73 20.35 -8.47
C VAL A 136 -5.43 20.36 -9.28
N GLY A 137 -5.25 19.34 -10.12
CA GLY A 137 -4.05 19.16 -10.94
C GLY A 137 -2.86 18.59 -10.20
N GLU A 138 -3.00 18.29 -8.91
CA GLU A 138 -1.88 17.86 -8.07
C GLU A 138 -1.77 16.34 -7.94
N THR A 139 -0.52 15.89 -7.80
CA THR A 139 -0.20 14.56 -7.27
C THR A 139 0.24 14.75 -5.82
N ILE A 140 -0.36 13.98 -4.88
CA ILE A 140 -0.20 14.18 -3.44
C ILE A 140 0.02 12.83 -2.74
N ASN A 141 1.16 12.69 -2.07
CA ASN A 141 1.44 11.54 -1.20
C ASN A 141 0.54 11.56 0.03
N ILE A 142 0.01 10.39 0.43
CA ILE A 142 -0.80 10.25 1.66
C ILE A 142 -0.27 9.09 2.49
N GLY A 143 0.13 9.38 3.71
CA GLY A 143 0.60 8.44 4.70
C GLY A 143 1.71 9.04 5.56
N PRO A 144 2.06 8.36 6.68
CA PRO A 144 3.08 8.86 7.59
C PRO A 144 4.48 8.82 6.96
N ASP A 145 5.34 9.76 7.34
CA ASP A 145 6.77 9.78 7.07
C ASP A 145 7.60 9.56 8.34
N GLU A 146 6.94 9.45 9.46
CA GLU A 146 7.42 9.01 10.77
C GLU A 146 7.13 7.51 10.99
N ASP A 147 7.61 6.93 12.07
CA ASP A 147 7.42 5.53 12.47
C ASP A 147 7.85 4.50 11.40
N VAL A 148 9.03 4.75 10.82
CA VAL A 148 9.66 3.80 9.90
C VAL A 148 10.00 2.51 10.63
N ILE A 149 9.55 1.36 10.13
CA ILE A 149 9.78 0.06 10.74
C ILE A 149 10.33 -0.95 9.75
N SER A 150 11.27 -1.79 10.18
CA SER A 150 11.72 -2.93 9.39
C SER A 150 10.66 -4.04 9.36
N ILE A 151 10.62 -4.84 8.29
CA ILE A 151 9.69 -5.98 8.21
C ILE A 151 10.00 -7.03 9.29
N LYS A 152 11.27 -7.16 9.69
CA LYS A 152 11.66 -7.99 10.83
C LYS A 152 11.04 -7.49 12.14
N ASP A 153 11.21 -6.20 12.46
CA ASP A 153 10.67 -5.62 13.70
C ASP A 153 9.15 -5.62 13.69
N LEU A 154 8.52 -5.39 12.53
CA LEU A 154 7.08 -5.52 12.34
C LEU A 154 6.60 -6.93 12.71
N SER A 155 7.31 -7.98 12.30
CA SER A 155 6.95 -9.36 12.63
C SER A 155 6.96 -9.64 14.14
N TYR A 156 7.99 -9.17 14.85
CA TYR A 156 8.06 -9.29 16.30
C TYR A 156 7.03 -8.44 17.03
N LYS A 157 6.76 -7.22 16.52
CA LYS A 157 5.71 -6.36 17.05
C LYS A 157 4.33 -7.03 16.97
N ILE A 158 4.00 -7.66 15.84
CA ILE A 158 2.73 -8.38 15.67
C ILE A 158 2.65 -9.60 16.61
N LEU A 159 3.73 -10.39 16.71
CA LEU A 159 3.81 -11.52 17.65
C LEU A 159 3.55 -11.07 19.10
N LYS A 160 4.19 -9.98 19.51
CA LYS A 160 4.01 -9.39 20.85
C LYS A 160 2.57 -8.96 21.10
N ILE A 161 1.94 -8.26 20.14
CA ILE A 161 0.54 -7.80 20.25
C ILE A 161 -0.41 -8.99 20.37
N LEU A 162 -0.15 -10.08 19.64
CA LEU A 162 -0.96 -11.31 19.67
C LEU A 162 -0.59 -12.25 20.83
N SER A 163 0.37 -11.88 21.69
CA SER A 163 0.88 -12.73 22.80
C SER A 163 1.26 -14.14 22.31
N SER A 164 1.95 -14.22 21.17
CA SER A 164 2.34 -15.47 20.52
C SER A 164 3.83 -15.78 20.77
N ASP A 165 4.12 -17.02 21.13
CA ASP A 165 5.50 -17.53 21.33
C ASP A 165 6.13 -18.06 20.02
N LEU A 166 5.49 -17.86 18.87
CA LEU A 166 6.04 -18.24 17.58
C LEU A 166 7.23 -17.34 17.20
N GLU A 167 8.17 -17.90 16.43
CA GLU A 167 9.31 -17.16 15.89
C GLU A 167 9.17 -16.96 14.37
N PRO A 168 9.58 -15.82 13.80
CA PRO A 168 9.51 -15.60 12.37
C PRO A 168 10.34 -16.60 11.57
N ILE A 169 9.84 -17.01 10.40
CA ILE A 169 10.60 -17.81 9.44
C ILE A 169 11.20 -16.86 8.40
N PHE A 170 12.52 -16.93 8.24
CA PHE A 170 13.25 -16.19 7.22
C PHE A 170 13.39 -17.04 5.97
N VAL A 171 13.03 -16.47 4.81
CA VAL A 171 13.11 -17.11 3.49
C VAL A 171 13.92 -16.26 2.53
N ASP A 172 14.27 -16.80 1.36
CA ASP A 172 15.04 -16.06 0.34
C ASP A 172 14.36 -14.71 -0.01
N PRO A 173 15.18 -13.67 -0.29
CA PRO A 173 14.66 -12.35 -0.64
C PRO A 173 13.85 -12.39 -1.95
N ARG A 174 12.85 -11.52 -2.05
CA ARG A 174 12.08 -11.37 -3.29
C ARG A 174 12.89 -10.57 -4.32
N PRO A 175 12.80 -10.94 -5.61
CA PRO A 175 13.38 -10.13 -6.67
C PRO A 175 12.81 -8.71 -6.69
N GLN A 176 13.64 -7.70 -6.95
CA GLN A 176 13.23 -6.30 -7.14
C GLN A 176 12.48 -5.69 -5.94
N GLU A 177 12.70 -6.18 -4.74
CA GLU A 177 12.11 -5.58 -3.54
C GLU A 177 12.81 -4.27 -3.19
N VAL A 178 12.05 -3.17 -3.18
CA VAL A 178 12.56 -1.85 -2.76
C VAL A 178 12.96 -1.92 -1.29
N LYS A 179 14.21 -1.58 -0.97
CA LYS A 179 14.78 -1.72 0.37
C LYS A 179 14.20 -0.70 1.34
N ILE A 180 14.21 0.57 0.98
CA ILE A 180 13.67 1.66 1.80
C ILE A 180 12.58 2.35 0.99
N ALA A 181 11.35 2.36 1.51
CA ALA A 181 10.22 2.92 0.82
C ALA A 181 9.27 3.63 1.80
N HIS A 182 9.42 4.94 1.87
CA HIS A 182 8.50 5.85 2.58
C HIS A 182 8.44 7.19 1.85
N CYS A 183 7.29 7.86 1.91
CA CYS A 183 7.03 9.11 1.21
C CYS A 183 6.94 10.26 2.21
N SER A 184 7.30 11.50 1.78
CA SER A 184 7.00 12.71 2.55
C SER A 184 5.49 12.94 2.58
N ALA A 185 4.98 13.39 3.73
CA ALA A 185 3.60 13.79 3.94
C ALA A 185 3.40 15.32 3.90
N ASP A 186 4.44 16.11 3.66
CA ASP A 186 4.41 17.57 3.76
C ASP A 186 3.33 18.21 2.86
N LYS A 187 3.18 17.70 1.64
CA LYS A 187 2.21 18.23 0.69
C LYS A 187 0.77 17.92 1.12
N SER A 188 0.51 16.71 1.60
CA SER A 188 -0.82 16.33 2.11
C SER A 188 -1.16 17.05 3.41
N ARG A 189 -0.20 17.25 4.32
CA ARG A 189 -0.39 18.11 5.50
C ARG A 189 -0.80 19.53 5.11
N LYS A 190 -0.09 20.11 4.16
CA LYS A 190 -0.32 21.50 3.71
C LYS A 190 -1.63 21.67 2.95
N LEU A 191 -1.98 20.75 2.05
CA LEU A 191 -3.12 20.89 1.15
C LEU A 191 -4.38 20.22 1.68
N LEU A 192 -4.27 19.07 2.34
CA LEU A 192 -5.40 18.23 2.69
C LEU A 192 -5.58 18.05 4.20
N GLY A 193 -4.76 18.74 5.02
CA GLY A 193 -4.84 18.64 6.48
C GLY A 193 -4.55 17.22 7.00
N TYR A 194 -3.72 16.44 6.28
CA TYR A 194 -3.31 15.12 6.74
C TYR A 194 -2.62 15.21 8.10
N ASP A 195 -2.95 14.30 8.98
CA ASP A 195 -2.25 14.11 10.26
C ASP A 195 -2.19 12.60 10.57
N THR A 196 -1.13 12.16 11.25
CA THR A 196 -0.99 10.80 11.74
C THR A 196 -1.58 10.73 13.15
N THR A 197 -2.81 10.27 13.26
CA THR A 197 -3.53 10.22 14.55
C THR A 197 -3.54 8.82 15.16
N VAL A 198 -3.34 7.79 14.34
CA VAL A 198 -3.36 6.38 14.76
C VAL A 198 -1.96 5.79 14.65
N ASN A 199 -1.35 5.43 15.77
CA ASN A 199 -0.05 4.77 15.77
C ASN A 199 -0.14 3.32 15.28
N LEU A 200 0.99 2.76 14.85
CA LEU A 200 1.08 1.43 14.25
C LEU A 200 0.58 0.31 15.20
N ASP A 201 0.84 0.39 16.49
CA ASP A 201 0.40 -0.62 17.47
C ASP A 201 -1.13 -0.65 17.58
N ALA A 202 -1.77 0.51 17.57
CA ALA A 202 -3.22 0.63 17.58
C ALA A 202 -3.83 0.08 16.29
N SER A 203 -3.24 0.38 15.12
CA SER A 203 -3.67 -0.15 13.82
C SER A 203 -3.58 -1.67 13.77
N ILE A 204 -2.44 -2.25 14.18
CA ILE A 204 -2.26 -3.70 14.24
C ILE A 204 -3.29 -4.34 15.17
N THR A 205 -3.52 -3.74 16.35
CA THR A 205 -4.50 -4.23 17.33
C THR A 205 -5.92 -4.21 16.77
N LYS A 206 -6.34 -3.14 16.10
CA LYS A 206 -7.65 -3.06 15.42
C LYS A 206 -7.82 -4.16 14.38
N ILE A 207 -6.80 -4.38 13.54
CA ILE A 207 -6.82 -5.42 12.50
C ILE A 207 -6.91 -6.82 13.13
N ALA A 208 -6.09 -7.06 14.16
CA ALA A 208 -6.05 -8.34 14.87
C ALA A 208 -7.42 -8.66 15.51
N ASN A 209 -7.99 -7.71 16.23
CA ASN A 209 -9.30 -7.88 16.86
C ASN A 209 -10.40 -8.16 15.82
N TRP A 210 -10.38 -7.46 14.69
CA TRP A 210 -11.32 -7.71 13.62
C TRP A 210 -11.15 -9.10 13.00
N ILE A 211 -9.91 -9.57 12.75
CA ILE A 211 -9.66 -10.92 12.23
C ILE A 211 -10.08 -11.99 13.25
N ILE A 212 -9.87 -11.76 14.55
CA ILE A 212 -10.34 -12.65 15.61
C ILE A 212 -11.87 -12.75 15.60
N GLU A 213 -12.58 -11.62 15.49
CA GLU A 213 -14.04 -11.55 15.45
C GLU A 213 -14.63 -12.31 14.25
N VAL A 214 -14.09 -12.09 13.05
CA VAL A 214 -14.60 -12.73 11.81
C VAL A 214 -14.04 -14.11 11.56
N GLY A 215 -13.03 -14.53 12.34
CA GLY A 215 -12.31 -15.80 12.27
C GLY A 215 -11.14 -15.79 11.29
N PRO A 216 -10.00 -16.40 11.67
CA PRO A 216 -8.86 -16.59 10.78
C PRO A 216 -9.25 -17.53 9.62
N LYS A 217 -8.63 -17.35 8.45
CA LYS A 217 -8.94 -18.10 7.23
C LYS A 217 -7.71 -18.77 6.64
N LYS A 218 -7.91 -19.87 5.94
CA LYS A 218 -6.90 -20.45 5.06
C LYS A 218 -6.65 -19.52 3.88
N PHE A 219 -5.40 -19.40 3.46
CA PHE A 219 -5.03 -18.59 2.31
C PHE A 219 -5.61 -19.15 1.02
N ARG A 220 -6.05 -18.25 0.13
CA ARG A 220 -6.64 -18.58 -1.16
C ARG A 220 -5.70 -18.18 -2.28
N TYR A 221 -5.12 -19.15 -2.96
CA TYR A 221 -4.29 -18.92 -4.14
C TYR A 221 -5.21 -18.75 -5.36
N HIS A 222 -5.61 -17.52 -5.63
CA HIS A 222 -6.57 -17.16 -6.67
C HIS A 222 -5.91 -16.74 -7.99
N LEU A 223 -4.59 -16.65 -8.01
CA LEU A 223 -3.79 -16.38 -9.20
C LEU A 223 -2.96 -17.61 -9.49
N ASP A 224 -3.05 -18.12 -10.73
CA ASP A 224 -2.11 -19.09 -11.22
C ASP A 224 -0.79 -18.41 -11.56
N ILE A 225 0.33 -19.02 -11.17
CA ILE A 225 1.65 -18.53 -11.53
C ILE A 225 1.94 -19.05 -12.93
N GLU A 226 1.82 -18.17 -13.93
CA GLU A 226 1.99 -18.53 -15.35
C GLU A 226 3.42 -18.93 -15.69
N ILE A 227 4.40 -18.32 -15.02
CA ILE A 227 5.84 -18.54 -15.27
C ILE A 227 6.51 -18.96 -13.97
N LEU A 228 6.88 -20.23 -13.86
CA LEU A 228 7.67 -20.78 -12.77
C LEU A 228 9.13 -20.92 -13.22
N ASN A 229 10.04 -20.20 -12.54
CA ASN A 229 11.47 -20.30 -12.75
C ASN A 229 12.26 -20.12 -11.44
N GLU A 230 13.57 -20.03 -11.51
CA GLU A 230 14.45 -19.86 -10.34
C GLU A 230 14.21 -18.56 -9.58
N LYS A 231 13.67 -17.51 -10.24
CA LYS A 231 13.36 -16.21 -9.64
C LYS A 231 11.97 -16.16 -8.98
N THR A 232 11.13 -17.18 -9.19
CA THR A 232 9.82 -17.24 -8.54
C THR A 232 10.00 -17.43 -7.03
N PRO A 233 9.44 -16.56 -6.18
CA PRO A 233 9.56 -16.70 -4.73
C PRO A 233 9.10 -18.09 -4.26
N LYS A 234 9.92 -18.74 -3.43
CA LYS A 234 9.63 -20.07 -2.89
C LYS A 234 8.27 -20.15 -2.21
N THR A 235 7.91 -19.09 -1.48
CA THR A 235 6.62 -18.99 -0.78
C THR A 235 5.40 -19.09 -1.71
N TRP A 236 5.54 -18.62 -2.96
CA TRP A 236 4.48 -18.73 -3.97
C TRP A 236 4.53 -20.07 -4.68
N LYS A 237 5.74 -20.52 -5.05
CA LYS A 237 5.97 -21.79 -5.73
C LYS A 237 5.49 -22.98 -4.89
N ASP A 238 5.84 -22.99 -3.61
CA ASP A 238 5.55 -24.07 -2.67
C ASP A 238 4.26 -23.83 -1.87
N ARG A 239 3.52 -22.75 -2.15
CA ARG A 239 2.29 -22.35 -1.45
C ARG A 239 2.43 -22.39 0.07
N MET A 240 3.44 -21.71 0.60
CA MET A 240 3.82 -21.73 2.02
C MET A 240 2.87 -20.94 2.95
N PHE A 241 1.90 -20.24 2.43
CA PHE A 241 0.91 -19.51 3.23
C PHE A 241 -0.26 -20.39 3.62
#